data_59af33971be6cdbea6e8786b00cc4e42
#
_entry.id   59af33971be6cdbea6e8786b00cc4e42
#
_cell.length_a   1.000
_cell.length_b   1.000
_cell.length_c   1.000
_cell.angle_alpha   90.00
_cell.angle_beta   90.00
_cell.angle_gamma   90.00
#
_symmetry.space_group_name_H-M   'P 1'
#
loop_
_entity.id
_entity.type
_entity.pdbx_description
1 polymer ?
#
loop_
_entity_poly.entity_id
_entity_poly.type
_entity_poly.pdbx_seq_one_letter_code
_entity_poly.pdbx_strand_id
1 'polypeptide(L)'
;KLNLKIARLTESHNENNTPADEINADIQSEVIEKLRLNKELFVSQPIYNRLKQLNLKRDSDSVDRTAAKEVLDGVIGQFADVCSNLRQLYVGMTYDDVLYCAAIYVGFSKELASVAFGSSEDALRRRKSRIKQKLPSTIFDAIFGTKV
;
A
#
# COMPACT_ATOMS: atom_id res chain seq x y z
N LYS A 1 -15.62 20.75 -3.48
CA LYS A 1 -14.32 21.08 -2.92
C LYS A 1 -13.19 20.78 -3.88
N LEU A 2 -13.15 19.57 -4.35
CA LEU A 2 -12.17 19.24 -5.37
C LEU A 2 -12.39 20.06 -6.63
N ASN A 3 -13.65 20.30 -6.96
CA ASN A 3 -13.98 21.08 -8.13
C ASN A 3 -13.47 22.52 -8.01
N LEU A 4 -13.59 23.09 -6.82
CA LEU A 4 -13.08 24.42 -6.60
C LEU A 4 -11.56 24.46 -6.76
N LYS A 5 -10.90 23.43 -6.24
CA LYS A 5 -9.45 23.35 -6.34
C LYS A 5 -9.02 23.28 -7.79
N ILE A 6 -9.70 22.45 -8.55
CA ILE A 6 -9.38 22.31 -9.96
C ILE A 6 -9.60 23.63 -10.70
N ALA A 7 -10.68 24.33 -10.39
CA ALA A 7 -10.95 25.61 -11.04
C ALA A 7 -9.83 26.62 -10.76
N ARG A 8 -9.38 26.70 -9.52
CA ARG A 8 -8.31 27.61 -9.20
C ARG A 8 -7.02 27.24 -9.91
N LEU A 9 -6.74 25.96 -9.99
CA LEU A 9 -5.54 25.51 -10.67
C LEU A 9 -5.60 25.84 -12.15
N THR A 10 -6.78 25.71 -12.73
CA THR A 10 -6.95 26.07 -14.14
C THR A 10 -6.67 27.53 -14.37
N GLU A 11 -7.11 28.37 -13.46
CA GLU A 11 -6.86 29.79 -13.59
C GLU A 11 -5.40 30.13 -13.39
N SER A 12 -4.70 29.34 -12.61
CA SER A 12 -3.31 29.60 -12.29
C SER A 12 -2.34 28.82 -13.16
N HIS A 13 -2.80 28.22 -14.21
CA HIS A 13 -1.97 27.32 -14.97
C HIS A 13 -0.75 27.99 -15.60
N ASN A 14 -0.77 29.29 -15.72
CA ASN A 14 0.37 30.00 -16.25
C ASN A 14 1.51 30.10 -15.29
N GLU A 15 1.24 29.90 -14.05
CA GLU A 15 2.29 29.97 -13.06
C GLU A 15 3.00 28.66 -13.05
N ASN A 16 4.23 28.67 -12.84
CA ASN A 16 5.10 27.56 -13.05
C ASN A 16 4.56 26.28 -12.41
N ASN A 17 5.34 25.59 -11.61
CA ASN A 17 5.01 24.25 -11.20
C ASN A 17 4.23 24.18 -9.90
N THR A 18 4.06 25.29 -9.22
CA THR A 18 3.45 25.28 -7.90
C THR A 18 2.06 24.65 -7.89
N PRO A 19 1.16 25.01 -8.83
CA PRO A 19 -0.18 24.38 -8.79
C PRO A 19 -0.14 22.88 -8.97
N ALA A 20 0.72 22.40 -9.86
CA ALA A 20 0.84 20.96 -10.07
C ALA A 20 1.39 20.26 -8.83
N ASP A 21 2.36 20.89 -8.17
CA ASP A 21 2.91 20.33 -6.95
C ASP A 21 1.86 20.27 -5.84
N GLU A 22 1.01 21.30 -5.76
CA GLU A 22 -0.07 21.30 -4.78
C GLU A 22 -1.06 20.18 -5.03
N ILE A 23 -1.42 19.95 -6.30
CA ILE A 23 -2.31 18.86 -6.62
C ILE A 23 -1.70 17.53 -6.20
N ASN A 24 -0.43 17.34 -6.51
CA ASN A 24 0.24 16.09 -6.17
C ASN A 24 0.28 15.89 -4.66
N ALA A 25 0.55 16.95 -3.91
CA ALA A 25 0.59 16.84 -2.46
C ALA A 25 -0.77 16.50 -1.89
N ASP A 26 -1.84 17.11 -2.43
CA ASP A 26 -3.19 16.82 -1.97
C ASP A 26 -3.57 15.38 -2.28
N ILE A 27 -3.24 14.92 -3.48
CA ILE A 27 -3.54 13.55 -3.88
C ILE A 27 -2.80 12.57 -2.98
N GLN A 28 -1.53 12.84 -2.71
CA GLN A 28 -0.74 11.96 -1.85
C GLN A 28 -1.31 11.91 -0.44
N SER A 29 -1.74 13.05 0.09
CA SER A 29 -2.34 13.10 1.41
C SER A 29 -3.63 12.30 1.46
N GLU A 30 -4.43 12.37 0.40
CA GLU A 30 -5.67 11.61 0.35
C GLU A 30 -5.41 10.11 0.31
N VAL A 31 -4.41 9.71 -0.47
CA VAL A 31 -4.06 8.29 -0.55
C VAL A 31 -3.61 7.79 0.81
N ILE A 32 -2.74 8.55 1.47
CA ILE A 32 -2.24 8.16 2.79
C ILE A 32 -3.37 8.06 3.80
N GLU A 33 -4.30 9.00 3.75
CA GLU A 33 -5.43 8.98 4.66
C GLU A 33 -6.33 7.77 4.40
N LYS A 34 -6.55 7.43 3.14
CA LYS A 34 -7.33 6.23 2.81
C LYS A 34 -6.64 4.97 3.30
N LEU A 35 -5.32 4.91 3.15
CA LEU A 35 -4.56 3.78 3.68
C LEU A 35 -4.76 3.68 5.18
N ARG A 36 -4.63 4.79 5.89
CA ARG A 36 -4.75 4.81 7.34
C ARG A 36 -6.13 4.36 7.79
N LEU A 37 -7.18 4.87 7.15
CA LEU A 37 -8.55 4.51 7.52
C LEU A 37 -8.82 3.04 7.27
N ASN A 38 -8.36 2.51 6.16
CA ASN A 38 -8.58 1.10 5.86
C ASN A 38 -7.80 0.21 6.80
N LYS A 39 -6.62 0.64 7.22
CA LYS A 39 -5.88 -0.12 8.21
C LYS A 39 -6.61 -0.15 9.54
N GLU A 40 -7.17 0.99 9.97
CA GLU A 40 -7.95 1.02 11.21
C GLU A 40 -9.12 0.05 11.16
N LEU A 41 -9.81 0.01 10.02
CA LEU A 41 -10.91 -0.93 9.86
C LEU A 41 -10.44 -2.37 9.85
N PHE A 42 -9.30 -2.62 9.20
CA PHE A 42 -8.78 -3.97 9.11
C PHE A 42 -8.36 -4.50 10.47
N VAL A 43 -7.69 -3.68 11.28
CA VAL A 43 -7.21 -4.16 12.58
C VAL A 43 -8.33 -4.41 13.57
N SER A 44 -9.54 -3.92 13.27
CA SER A 44 -10.70 -4.21 14.11
C SER A 44 -11.39 -5.51 13.72
N GLN A 45 -10.97 -6.16 12.64
CA GLN A 45 -11.59 -7.39 12.17
C GLN A 45 -10.93 -8.60 12.80
N PRO A 46 -11.68 -9.70 13.00
CA PRO A 46 -11.09 -10.91 13.59
C PRO A 46 -9.92 -11.47 12.81
N ILE A 47 -9.90 -11.29 11.49
CA ILE A 47 -8.81 -11.81 10.66
C ILE A 47 -7.47 -11.20 11.05
N TYR A 48 -7.46 -10.00 11.63
CA TYR A 48 -6.23 -9.37 12.05
C TYR A 48 -5.54 -10.15 13.16
N ASN A 49 -6.30 -10.78 14.03
CA ASN A 49 -5.71 -11.64 15.08
C ASN A 49 -4.98 -12.81 14.44
N ARG A 50 -5.53 -13.37 13.37
CA ARG A 50 -4.85 -14.43 12.65
C ARG A 50 -3.54 -13.92 12.05
N LEU A 51 -3.58 -12.72 11.47
CA LEU A 51 -2.35 -12.12 10.94
C LEU A 51 -1.28 -12.04 12.02
N LYS A 52 -1.65 -11.56 13.20
CA LYS A 52 -0.67 -11.42 14.28
C LYS A 52 -0.10 -12.76 14.69
N GLN A 53 -0.93 -13.79 14.74
CA GLN A 53 -0.46 -15.11 15.10
C GLN A 53 0.49 -15.68 14.06
N LEU A 54 0.17 -15.47 12.77
CA LEU A 54 1.04 -15.96 11.72
C LEU A 54 2.38 -15.22 11.71
N ASN A 55 2.37 -13.96 12.10
CA ASN A 55 3.61 -13.17 12.16
C ASN A 55 4.56 -13.66 13.26
N LEU A 56 4.08 -14.45 14.19
CA LEU A 56 4.96 -15.01 15.22
C LEU A 56 5.85 -16.12 14.68
N LYS A 57 5.52 -16.67 13.51
CA LYS A 57 6.34 -17.69 12.89
C LYS A 57 7.61 -17.05 12.34
N ARG A 58 8.74 -17.61 12.69
CA ARG A 58 10.04 -17.05 12.29
C ARG A 58 10.60 -17.68 11.04
N ASP A 59 9.94 -18.71 10.55
CA ASP A 59 10.41 -19.51 9.43
C ASP A 59 9.25 -19.67 8.47
N SER A 60 9.45 -19.33 7.20
CA SER A 60 8.37 -19.42 6.24
C SER A 60 7.85 -20.84 6.10
N ASP A 61 8.69 -21.84 6.36
CA ASP A 61 8.23 -23.24 6.33
C ASP A 61 7.23 -23.54 7.42
N SER A 62 7.21 -22.76 8.49
CA SER A 62 6.28 -22.95 9.60
C SER A 62 4.96 -22.26 9.39
N VAL A 63 4.83 -21.44 8.36
CA VAL A 63 3.60 -20.67 8.10
C VAL A 63 2.65 -21.54 7.30
N ASP A 64 1.41 -21.67 7.79
CA ASP A 64 0.38 -22.39 7.07
C ASP A 64 -0.03 -21.59 5.84
N ARG A 65 0.16 -22.17 4.65
CA ARG A 65 -0.09 -21.47 3.40
C ARG A 65 -1.56 -21.10 3.25
N THR A 66 -2.47 -22.00 3.62
CA THR A 66 -3.88 -21.72 3.53
C THR A 66 -4.28 -20.55 4.41
N ALA A 67 -3.77 -20.53 5.65
CA ALA A 67 -4.07 -19.44 6.56
C ALA A 67 -3.48 -18.14 6.04
N ALA A 68 -2.26 -18.18 5.49
CA ALA A 68 -1.63 -16.99 4.94
C ALA A 68 -2.48 -16.40 3.81
N LYS A 69 -3.00 -17.27 2.94
CA LYS A 69 -3.84 -16.80 1.84
C LYS A 69 -5.16 -16.24 2.32
N GLU A 70 -5.74 -16.82 3.37
CA GLU A 70 -6.97 -16.29 3.93
C GLU A 70 -6.78 -14.87 4.47
N VAL A 71 -5.66 -14.63 5.14
CA VAL A 71 -5.37 -13.30 5.64
C VAL A 71 -5.14 -12.33 4.47
N LEU A 72 -4.44 -12.78 3.45
CA LEU A 72 -4.24 -11.95 2.27
C LEU A 72 -5.56 -11.61 1.58
N ASP A 73 -6.49 -12.57 1.52
CA ASP A 73 -7.82 -12.31 0.95
C ASP A 73 -8.55 -11.25 1.76
N GLY A 74 -8.38 -11.24 3.09
CA GLY A 74 -8.95 -10.21 3.93
C GLY A 74 -8.40 -8.84 3.59
N VAL A 75 -7.10 -8.76 3.31
CA VAL A 75 -6.48 -7.51 2.89
C VAL A 75 -7.04 -7.07 1.55
N ILE A 76 -7.16 -8.00 0.60
CA ILE A 76 -7.70 -7.69 -0.71
C ILE A 76 -9.09 -7.05 -0.58
N GLY A 77 -9.95 -7.66 0.24
CA GLY A 77 -11.30 -7.15 0.41
C GLY A 77 -11.31 -5.77 1.03
N GLN A 78 -10.51 -5.55 2.07
CA GLN A 78 -10.53 -4.28 2.78
C GLN A 78 -9.90 -3.15 1.98
N PHE A 79 -8.86 -3.45 1.22
CA PHE A 79 -8.07 -2.41 0.55
C PHE A 79 -8.35 -2.32 -0.93
N ALA A 80 -9.45 -2.90 -1.42
CA ALA A 80 -9.72 -2.95 -2.86
C ALA A 80 -9.73 -1.56 -3.48
N ASP A 81 -10.40 -0.60 -2.85
CA ASP A 81 -10.51 0.74 -3.43
C ASP A 81 -9.17 1.46 -3.44
N VAL A 82 -8.42 1.35 -2.35
CA VAL A 82 -7.12 2.01 -2.28
C VAL A 82 -6.17 1.41 -3.30
N CYS A 83 -6.19 0.11 -3.46
CA CYS A 83 -5.33 -0.55 -4.44
C CYS A 83 -5.69 -0.09 -5.86
N SER A 84 -6.98 0.02 -6.15
CA SER A 84 -7.41 0.51 -7.45
C SER A 84 -6.93 1.94 -7.68
N ASN A 85 -7.05 2.79 -6.67
CA ASN A 85 -6.58 4.17 -6.76
C ASN A 85 -5.08 4.25 -7.05
N LEU A 86 -4.30 3.44 -6.35
CA LEU A 86 -2.86 3.46 -6.56
C LEU A 86 -2.49 3.07 -7.99
N ARG A 87 -3.19 2.08 -8.53
CA ARG A 87 -2.91 1.65 -9.90
C ARG A 87 -3.31 2.72 -10.92
N GLN A 88 -4.38 3.47 -10.64
CA GLN A 88 -4.82 4.51 -11.54
C GLN A 88 -3.91 5.73 -11.48
N LEU A 89 -3.42 6.05 -10.30
CA LEU A 89 -2.63 7.25 -10.10
C LEU A 89 -1.18 7.09 -10.53
N TYR A 90 -0.62 5.90 -10.34
CA TYR A 90 0.82 5.71 -10.54
C TYR A 90 1.06 4.65 -11.58
N VAL A 91 1.49 5.12 -12.74
CA VAL A 91 1.72 4.26 -13.90
C VAL A 91 2.82 3.26 -13.57
N GLY A 92 2.60 2.03 -13.99
CA GLY A 92 3.58 0.97 -13.76
C GLY A 92 3.31 0.12 -12.55
N MET A 93 2.42 0.53 -11.67
CA MET A 93 2.04 -0.29 -10.53
C MET A 93 1.11 -1.42 -11.02
N THR A 94 1.52 -2.66 -10.76
CA THR A 94 0.70 -3.81 -11.10
C THR A 94 -0.23 -4.14 -9.94
N TYR A 95 -1.18 -5.02 -10.20
CA TYR A 95 -2.06 -5.49 -9.14
C TYR A 95 -1.25 -6.10 -7.99
N ASP A 96 -0.27 -6.94 -8.33
CA ASP A 96 0.56 -7.56 -7.30
C ASP A 96 1.38 -6.55 -6.53
N ASP A 97 1.82 -5.48 -7.19
CA ASP A 97 2.57 -4.42 -6.51
C ASP A 97 1.70 -3.75 -5.44
N VAL A 98 0.47 -3.36 -5.80
CA VAL A 98 -0.38 -2.66 -4.84
C VAL A 98 -0.85 -3.59 -3.74
N LEU A 99 -1.06 -4.86 -4.06
CA LEU A 99 -1.45 -5.82 -3.04
C LEU A 99 -0.32 -6.04 -2.05
N TYR A 100 0.91 -6.13 -2.54
CA TYR A 100 2.07 -6.24 -1.67
C TYR A 100 2.19 -5.01 -0.76
N CYS A 101 1.96 -3.83 -1.31
CA CYS A 101 1.96 -2.61 -0.51
C CYS A 101 0.94 -2.68 0.62
N ALA A 102 -0.27 -3.13 0.32
CA ALA A 102 -1.31 -3.20 1.33
C ALA A 102 -0.96 -4.23 2.40
N ALA A 103 -0.42 -5.38 1.99
CA ALA A 103 -0.05 -6.43 2.94
C ALA A 103 1.03 -5.94 3.90
N ILE A 104 2.06 -5.29 3.38
CA ILE A 104 3.12 -4.77 4.24
C ILE A 104 2.58 -3.68 5.15
N TYR A 105 1.69 -2.85 4.61
CA TYR A 105 1.15 -1.74 5.38
C TYR A 105 0.38 -2.22 6.61
N VAL A 106 -0.35 -3.33 6.50
CA VAL A 106 -1.10 -3.85 7.65
C VAL A 106 -0.24 -4.71 8.56
N GLY A 107 1.01 -4.98 8.18
CA GLY A 107 1.94 -5.60 9.11
C GLY A 107 2.43 -6.99 8.77
N PHE A 108 2.28 -7.46 7.52
CA PHE A 108 2.85 -8.76 7.16
C PHE A 108 4.35 -8.77 7.40
N SER A 109 4.84 -9.80 8.07
CA SER A 109 6.27 -10.02 8.14
C SER A 109 6.78 -10.50 6.78
N LYS A 110 8.09 -10.45 6.58
CA LYS A 110 8.65 -10.92 5.32
C LYS A 110 8.42 -12.41 5.12
N GLU A 111 8.44 -13.18 6.21
CA GLU A 111 8.16 -14.62 6.13
C GLU A 111 6.71 -14.87 5.70
N LEU A 112 5.78 -14.17 6.34
CA LEU A 112 4.38 -14.33 6.00
C LEU A 112 4.09 -13.87 4.57
N ALA A 113 4.66 -12.75 4.17
CA ALA A 113 4.48 -12.25 2.82
C ALA A 113 5.01 -13.25 1.79
N SER A 114 6.17 -13.83 2.06
CA SER A 114 6.75 -14.82 1.16
C SER A 114 5.77 -15.98 0.93
N VAL A 115 5.18 -16.49 2.00
CA VAL A 115 4.24 -17.60 1.89
C VAL A 115 2.96 -17.17 1.20
N ALA A 116 2.41 -16.03 1.59
CA ALA A 116 1.12 -15.57 1.05
C ALA A 116 1.21 -15.27 -0.45
N PHE A 117 2.33 -14.70 -0.89
CA PHE A 117 2.52 -14.36 -2.30
C PHE A 117 3.19 -15.47 -3.10
N GLY A 118 3.64 -16.51 -2.43
CA GLY A 118 4.32 -17.60 -3.13
C GLY A 118 5.59 -17.15 -3.81
N SER A 119 6.31 -16.21 -3.20
CA SER A 119 7.53 -15.64 -3.75
C SER A 119 8.62 -15.67 -2.71
N SER A 120 9.87 -15.79 -3.15
CA SER A 120 10.99 -15.76 -2.23
C SER A 120 11.13 -14.37 -1.60
N GLU A 121 11.81 -14.32 -0.46
CA GLU A 121 12.06 -13.04 0.17
C GLU A 121 12.90 -12.13 -0.72
N ASP A 122 13.85 -12.72 -1.47
CA ASP A 122 14.63 -11.93 -2.42
C ASP A 122 13.77 -11.35 -3.53
N ALA A 123 12.82 -12.14 -4.05
CA ALA A 123 11.92 -11.65 -5.08
C ALA A 123 11.08 -10.50 -4.56
N LEU A 124 10.61 -10.58 -3.32
CA LEU A 124 9.82 -9.51 -2.73
C LEU A 124 10.66 -8.28 -2.45
N ARG A 125 11.92 -8.46 -2.09
CA ARG A 125 12.82 -7.33 -1.90
C ARG A 125 13.02 -6.58 -3.22
N ARG A 126 13.18 -7.31 -4.31
CA ARG A 126 13.29 -6.69 -5.63
C ARG A 126 12.00 -5.97 -6.04
N ARG A 127 10.86 -6.56 -5.68
CA ARG A 127 9.57 -5.90 -5.93
C ARG A 127 9.49 -4.58 -5.18
N LYS A 128 9.91 -4.56 -3.92
CA LYS A 128 9.92 -3.34 -3.13
C LYS A 128 10.79 -2.27 -3.78
N SER A 129 11.96 -2.65 -4.28
CA SER A 129 12.85 -1.72 -4.95
C SER A 129 12.21 -1.10 -6.20
N ARG A 130 11.51 -1.93 -6.97
CA ARG A 130 10.81 -1.42 -8.16
C ARG A 130 9.67 -0.49 -7.76
N ILE A 131 8.93 -0.85 -6.72
CA ILE A 131 7.83 -0.02 -6.24
C ILE A 131 8.34 1.35 -5.80
N LYS A 132 9.50 1.37 -5.17
CA LYS A 132 10.09 2.63 -4.72
C LYS A 132 10.28 3.61 -5.87
N GLN A 133 10.55 3.11 -7.06
CA GLN A 133 10.74 3.96 -8.22
C GLN A 133 9.42 4.40 -8.85
N LYS A 134 8.32 3.74 -8.50
CA LYS A 134 7.02 4.02 -9.09
C LYS A 134 6.12 4.90 -8.24
N LEU A 135 6.37 4.97 -6.95
CA LEU A 135 5.55 5.74 -6.01
C LEU A 135 6.27 6.99 -5.55
N PRO A 136 5.53 8.05 -5.26
CA PRO A 136 6.13 9.18 -4.54
C PRO A 136 6.73 8.72 -3.22
N SER A 137 7.83 9.33 -2.82
CA SER A 137 8.52 8.92 -1.61
C SER A 137 7.63 9.03 -0.38
N THR A 138 6.75 10.02 -0.35
CA THR A 138 5.84 10.19 0.78
C THR A 138 4.95 8.98 0.97
N ILE A 139 4.39 8.48 -0.13
CA ILE A 139 3.52 7.31 -0.07
C ILE A 139 4.33 6.06 0.23
N PHE A 140 5.48 5.93 -0.44
CA PHE A 140 6.33 4.77 -0.20
C PHE A 140 6.73 4.68 1.28
N ASP A 141 7.14 5.80 1.86
CA ASP A 141 7.54 5.82 3.26
C ASP A 141 6.37 5.53 4.19
N ALA A 142 5.17 6.00 3.84
CA ALA A 142 3.98 5.70 4.64
C ALA A 142 3.69 4.20 4.68
N ILE A 143 3.94 3.50 3.58
CA ILE A 143 3.64 2.08 3.48
C ILE A 143 4.76 1.24 4.09
N PHE A 144 5.99 1.52 3.74
CA PHE A 144 7.13 0.68 4.11
C PHE A 144 7.89 1.17 5.33
N GLY A 145 7.56 2.36 5.80
CA GLY A 145 8.27 2.95 6.92
C GLY A 145 9.55 3.64 6.49
N THR A 146 9.90 4.68 7.22
CA THR A 146 11.14 5.40 6.98
C THR A 146 12.23 4.75 7.81
N LYS A 147 13.30 4.36 7.15
CA LYS A 147 14.45 3.81 7.87
C LYS A 147 15.24 4.93 8.50
N VAL A 148 15.51 4.77 9.73
CA VAL A 148 16.23 5.78 10.47
C VAL A 148 17.62 5.31 10.79
#